data_3cbf0a2946f7bb04347f085f8d3fe027
#
_entry.id   3cbf0a2946f7bb04347f085f8d3fe027
#
_cell.length_a   1.000
_cell.length_b   1.000
_cell.length_c   1.000
_cell.angle_alpha   90.00
_cell.angle_beta   90.00
_cell.angle_gamma   90.00
#
_symmetry.space_group_name_H-M   'P 1'
#
loop_
_entity.id
_entity.type
_entity.pdbx_description
1 polymer ?
#
loop_
_entity_poly.entity_id
_entity_poly.type
_entity_poly.pdbx_seq_one_letter_code
_entity_poly.pdbx_strand_id
1 'polypeptide(L)'
;MKKRSLFRQLIIGLLLLLGFYLLGIFAYGWSGDWQPGPEPTALIPDQSASEKTLTDSVLTLVSWNVGYGGLGAESDFFYDDSGIWYSGSSMIRSPKNLVEKNLNGVLEFLDRNKDSVDFFLLQEADIVSDRSYNIRQYEAYQKSLPGFAADFAVNYKCDRVPVPLLEPWNAYGAVLSGLASFSRYPPAEATRHQLPGHYPMPDRMFQLDRCAALHRFPAPGGKDLVVINLHNSAYDPGDKIKAIQLPYLRDLALAEFAKGNFVVLGGDWNQCPPHFRFDTFMPGNTQGYLQGNLPPDFFPEDWTFAYDPTVPTNRKVRDPYLKGKTFETLIDFFLVSPNLKLTAVHGIDQGFQFSDHQPVMITITLL
;
A
#
# COMPACT_ATOMS: atom_id res chain seq x y z
N MET A 1 16.81 -42.42 38.34
CA MET A 1 15.75 -42.66 37.32
C MET A 1 14.56 -41.68 37.40
N LYS A 2 14.00 -41.35 38.59
CA LYS A 2 12.85 -40.41 38.71
C LYS A 2 13.06 -39.02 38.08
N LYS A 3 14.26 -38.39 38.21
CA LYS A 3 14.53 -37.04 37.64
C LYS A 3 14.46 -36.98 36.10
N ARG A 4 14.89 -38.06 35.39
CA ARG A 4 14.81 -38.14 33.92
C ARG A 4 13.37 -38.29 33.44
N SER A 5 12.53 -38.98 34.20
CA SER A 5 11.09 -39.14 33.91
C SER A 5 10.35 -37.80 34.05
N LEU A 6 10.61 -37.03 35.13
CA LEU A 6 10.00 -35.71 35.35
C LEU A 6 10.40 -34.71 34.27
N PHE A 7 11.68 -34.65 33.92
CA PHE A 7 12.19 -33.79 32.83
C PHE A 7 11.52 -34.07 31.49
N ARG A 8 11.39 -35.38 31.15
CA ARG A 8 10.69 -35.81 29.95
C ARG A 8 9.21 -35.40 29.97
N GLN A 9 8.52 -35.52 31.09
CA GLN A 9 7.11 -35.13 31.25
C GLN A 9 6.95 -33.60 31.09
N LEU A 10 7.88 -32.81 31.65
CA LEU A 10 7.88 -31.34 31.47
C LEU A 10 8.06 -30.93 30.00
N ILE A 11 9.01 -31.54 29.28
CA ILE A 11 9.19 -31.30 27.86
C ILE A 11 7.93 -31.64 27.07
N ILE A 12 7.33 -32.82 27.32
CA ILE A 12 6.10 -33.22 26.65
C ILE A 12 4.98 -32.22 26.97
N GLY A 13 4.84 -31.79 28.22
CA GLY A 13 3.86 -30.77 28.62
C GLY A 13 4.04 -29.46 27.89
N LEU A 14 5.27 -28.97 27.78
CA LEU A 14 5.59 -27.74 27.04
C LEU A 14 5.29 -27.89 25.53
N LEU A 15 5.64 -29.00 24.93
CA LEU A 15 5.33 -29.26 23.51
C LEU A 15 3.83 -29.32 23.26
N LEU A 16 3.06 -29.92 24.16
CA LEU A 16 1.60 -29.94 24.07
C LEU A 16 1.00 -28.55 24.21
N LEU A 17 1.49 -27.74 25.16
CA LEU A 17 1.05 -26.35 25.33
C LEU A 17 1.34 -25.52 24.06
N LEU A 18 2.55 -25.65 23.50
CA LEU A 18 2.90 -24.99 22.24
C LEU A 18 1.99 -25.47 21.09
N GLY A 19 1.74 -26.79 21.00
CA GLY A 19 0.84 -27.34 20.00
C GLY A 19 -0.59 -26.80 20.12
N PHE A 20 -1.15 -26.74 21.33
CA PHE A 20 -2.47 -26.12 21.59
C PHE A 20 -2.49 -24.63 21.25
N TYR A 21 -1.42 -23.90 21.58
CA TYR A 21 -1.29 -22.48 21.24
C TYR A 21 -1.30 -22.26 19.73
N LEU A 22 -0.48 -22.99 18.97
CA LEU A 22 -0.42 -22.89 17.52
C LEU A 22 -1.74 -23.31 16.86
N LEU A 23 -2.36 -24.37 17.36
CA LEU A 23 -3.68 -24.80 16.89
C LEU A 23 -4.74 -23.73 17.16
N GLY A 24 -4.70 -23.08 18.31
CA GLY A 24 -5.58 -21.97 18.66
C GLY A 24 -5.42 -20.78 17.72
N ILE A 25 -4.18 -20.40 17.40
CA ILE A 25 -3.89 -19.34 16.40
C ILE A 25 -4.46 -19.73 15.02
N PHE A 26 -4.22 -20.97 14.59
CA PHE A 26 -4.73 -21.45 13.31
C PHE A 26 -6.26 -21.44 13.27
N ALA A 27 -6.92 -21.97 14.28
CA ALA A 27 -8.38 -22.01 14.35
C ALA A 27 -8.98 -20.60 14.40
N TYR A 28 -8.36 -19.68 15.14
CA TYR A 28 -8.79 -18.29 15.21
C TYR A 28 -8.59 -17.57 13.85
N GLY A 29 -7.42 -17.71 13.23
CA GLY A 29 -7.15 -17.15 11.92
C GLY A 29 -8.10 -17.71 10.85
N TRP A 30 -8.36 -19.01 10.88
CA TRP A 30 -9.32 -19.65 9.98
C TRP A 30 -10.74 -19.10 10.13
N SER A 31 -11.20 -18.87 11.37
CA SER A 31 -12.55 -18.35 11.61
C SER A 31 -12.73 -16.88 11.18
N GLY A 32 -11.65 -16.11 11.16
CA GLY A 32 -11.62 -14.70 10.75
C GLY A 32 -11.03 -14.45 9.36
N ASP A 33 -10.74 -15.54 8.59
CA ASP A 33 -10.12 -15.44 7.25
C ASP A 33 -11.06 -14.71 6.27
N TRP A 34 -10.82 -13.41 6.10
CA TRP A 34 -11.57 -12.58 5.16
C TRP A 34 -11.04 -12.77 3.76
N GLN A 35 -11.89 -13.31 2.88
CA GLN A 35 -11.55 -13.59 1.49
C GLN A 35 -12.59 -12.92 0.58
N PRO A 36 -12.33 -11.70 0.10
CA PRO A 36 -13.24 -11.03 -0.83
C PRO A 36 -13.31 -11.80 -2.15
N GLY A 37 -14.53 -11.87 -2.70
CA GLY A 37 -14.76 -12.52 -3.98
C GLY A 37 -14.05 -11.80 -5.15
N PRO A 38 -13.89 -12.48 -6.31
CA PRO A 38 -13.21 -11.92 -7.46
C PRO A 38 -14.02 -10.82 -8.18
N GLU A 39 -15.32 -10.77 -7.95
CA GLU A 39 -16.19 -9.79 -8.61
C GLU A 39 -15.95 -8.39 -8.05
N PRO A 40 -15.95 -7.35 -8.92
CA PRO A 40 -15.83 -5.97 -8.47
C PRO A 40 -16.94 -5.62 -7.49
N THR A 41 -16.57 -4.96 -6.39
CA THR A 41 -17.51 -4.53 -5.34
C THR A 41 -17.64 -3.02 -5.36
N ALA A 42 -18.86 -2.51 -5.38
CA ALA A 42 -19.11 -1.07 -5.33
C ALA A 42 -18.55 -0.47 -4.04
N LEU A 43 -17.83 0.63 -4.18
CA LEU A 43 -17.46 1.54 -3.10
C LEU A 43 -18.56 2.61 -3.01
N ILE A 44 -18.76 3.13 -1.81
CA ILE A 44 -19.72 4.22 -1.57
C ILE A 44 -18.91 5.46 -1.19
N PRO A 45 -18.56 6.32 -2.17
CA PRO A 45 -17.83 7.54 -1.88
C PRO A 45 -18.64 8.46 -0.98
N ASP A 46 -18.02 9.05 0.03
CA ASP A 46 -18.59 10.20 0.71
C ASP A 46 -18.47 11.41 -0.22
N GLN A 47 -19.56 11.75 -0.86
CA GLN A 47 -19.66 12.86 -1.82
C GLN A 47 -20.17 14.15 -1.17
N SER A 48 -20.47 14.13 0.14
CA SER A 48 -21.10 15.26 0.85
C SER A 48 -20.26 16.55 0.81
N ALA A 49 -18.98 16.43 0.55
CA ALA A 49 -18.03 17.54 0.55
C ALA A 49 -17.73 18.10 -0.85
N SER A 50 -18.10 17.44 -1.96
CA SER A 50 -17.75 17.88 -3.32
C SER A 50 -18.97 17.94 -4.24
N GLU A 51 -19.19 19.11 -4.83
CA GLU A 51 -20.24 19.35 -5.87
C GLU A 51 -19.62 19.68 -7.25
N LYS A 52 -18.28 19.60 -7.39
CA LYS A 52 -17.59 19.99 -8.61
C LYS A 52 -17.76 19.00 -9.74
N THR A 53 -18.06 19.47 -10.93
CA THR A 53 -17.98 18.68 -12.16
C THR A 53 -16.58 18.79 -12.77
N LEU A 54 -16.06 17.68 -13.29
CA LEU A 54 -14.76 17.68 -13.98
C LEU A 54 -14.88 18.42 -15.32
N THR A 55 -14.49 19.69 -15.32
CA THR A 55 -14.44 20.56 -16.49
C THR A 55 -13.00 20.94 -16.87
N ASP A 56 -12.08 20.76 -15.94
CA ASP A 56 -10.68 21.10 -16.13
C ASP A 56 -9.99 20.05 -17.02
N SER A 57 -9.21 20.54 -17.97
CA SER A 57 -8.39 19.66 -18.82
C SER A 57 -7.03 19.32 -18.21
N VAL A 58 -6.54 20.14 -17.27
CA VAL A 58 -5.26 19.96 -16.58
C VAL A 58 -5.54 19.50 -15.15
N LEU A 59 -4.97 18.37 -14.77
CA LEU A 59 -5.22 17.72 -13.49
C LEU A 59 -3.91 17.32 -12.81
N THR A 60 -3.87 17.48 -11.49
CA THR A 60 -2.73 17.09 -10.67
C THR A 60 -3.11 15.95 -9.74
N LEU A 61 -2.32 14.87 -9.76
CA LEU A 61 -2.53 13.69 -8.95
C LEU A 61 -1.31 13.42 -8.06
N VAL A 62 -1.55 12.99 -6.84
CA VAL A 62 -0.53 12.52 -5.91
C VAL A 62 -0.80 11.08 -5.52
N SER A 63 0.23 10.25 -5.52
CA SER A 63 0.21 8.91 -4.91
C SER A 63 1.21 8.85 -3.77
N TRP A 64 0.81 8.26 -2.64
CA TRP A 64 1.68 8.05 -1.49
C TRP A 64 1.26 6.88 -0.63
N ASN A 65 2.15 5.89 -0.47
CA ASN A 65 2.02 4.88 0.56
C ASN A 65 2.41 5.53 1.91
N VAL A 66 1.45 5.69 2.82
CA VAL A 66 1.63 6.41 4.09
C VAL A 66 2.12 5.51 5.23
N GLY A 67 2.42 4.22 4.95
CA GLY A 67 3.00 3.30 5.92
C GLY A 67 2.24 3.24 7.24
N TYR A 68 0.91 3.32 7.21
CA TYR A 68 0.02 3.39 8.41
C TYR A 68 0.51 4.35 9.52
N GLY A 69 1.34 5.33 9.19
CA GLY A 69 2.00 6.22 10.14
C GLY A 69 3.08 5.53 11.00
N GLY A 70 3.36 4.25 10.77
CA GLY A 70 4.27 3.47 11.60
C GLY A 70 5.71 3.40 11.09
N LEU A 71 5.99 3.80 9.84
CA LEU A 71 7.25 3.50 9.15
C LEU A 71 8.07 4.74 8.77
N GLY A 72 7.95 5.84 9.54
CA GLY A 72 8.76 7.03 9.35
C GLY A 72 10.26 6.81 9.61
N ALA A 73 11.07 7.84 9.41
CA ALA A 73 12.53 7.77 9.41
C ALA A 73 13.15 7.14 10.68
N GLU A 74 12.54 7.34 11.84
CA GLU A 74 13.03 6.80 13.11
C GLU A 74 12.61 5.35 13.35
N SER A 75 11.76 4.80 12.51
CA SER A 75 11.23 3.45 12.68
C SER A 75 12.09 2.40 12.00
N ASP A 76 12.18 1.24 12.64
CA ASP A 76 12.53 -0.04 12.05
C ASP A 76 11.32 -0.97 12.05
N PHE A 77 11.41 -2.10 11.40
CA PHE A 77 10.33 -3.06 11.31
C PHE A 77 10.84 -4.49 11.43
N PHE A 78 10.42 -5.19 12.48
CA PHE A 78 10.90 -6.53 12.81
C PHE A 78 10.77 -7.55 11.68
N TYR A 79 9.73 -7.42 10.84
CA TYR A 79 9.45 -8.36 9.76
C TYR A 79 10.52 -8.32 8.65
N ASP A 80 11.18 -7.18 8.48
CA ASP A 80 12.28 -7.03 7.52
C ASP A 80 13.58 -7.73 7.96
N ASP A 81 13.71 -8.09 9.24
CA ASP A 81 14.93 -8.69 9.80
C ASP A 81 14.71 -10.05 10.48
N SER A 82 13.77 -10.15 11.40
CA SER A 82 13.67 -11.25 12.36
C SER A 82 12.66 -12.33 11.99
N GLY A 83 11.85 -12.09 10.98
CA GLY A 83 10.78 -13.02 10.57
C GLY A 83 9.64 -13.10 11.58
N ILE A 84 8.90 -14.23 11.57
CA ILE A 84 7.61 -14.38 12.26
C ILE A 84 7.70 -14.89 13.70
N TRP A 85 8.87 -15.31 14.18
CA TRP A 85 8.97 -16.02 15.48
C TRP A 85 9.12 -15.09 16.67
N TYR A 86 10.00 -14.12 16.59
CA TYR A 86 10.23 -13.13 17.62
C TYR A 86 10.77 -11.83 17.01
N SER A 87 10.60 -10.71 17.72
CA SER A 87 10.97 -9.38 17.23
C SER A 87 12.46 -9.06 17.30
N GLY A 88 13.21 -9.80 18.11
CA GLY A 88 14.61 -9.44 18.38
C GLY A 88 14.71 -8.09 19.09
N SER A 89 15.47 -7.16 18.50
CA SER A 89 15.60 -5.78 18.97
C SER A 89 14.76 -4.79 18.17
N SER A 90 14.09 -5.25 17.10
CA SER A 90 13.34 -4.39 16.19
C SER A 90 11.93 -4.11 16.68
N MET A 91 11.37 -2.99 16.27
CA MET A 91 10.02 -2.56 16.64
C MET A 91 8.98 -3.47 15.95
N ILE A 92 8.03 -3.97 16.74
CA ILE A 92 6.82 -4.60 16.20
C ILE A 92 5.84 -3.52 15.79
N ARG A 93 5.75 -2.49 16.58
CA ARG A 93 4.96 -1.28 16.36
C ARG A 93 5.79 -0.09 16.76
N SER A 94 5.82 0.92 15.93
CA SER A 94 6.43 2.19 16.32
C SER A 94 5.76 2.78 17.56
N PRO A 95 6.50 3.43 18.47
CA PRO A 95 5.91 4.13 19.61
C PRO A 95 4.79 5.10 19.18
N LYS A 96 3.76 5.24 20.01
CA LYS A 96 2.56 6.04 19.69
C LYS A 96 2.89 7.46 19.27
N ASN A 97 3.84 8.10 19.93
CA ASN A 97 4.28 9.46 19.60
C ASN A 97 4.91 9.57 18.20
N LEU A 98 5.59 8.51 17.71
CA LEU A 98 6.09 8.48 16.34
C LEU A 98 4.95 8.29 15.35
N VAL A 99 3.98 7.41 15.64
CA VAL A 99 2.80 7.25 14.79
C VAL A 99 2.03 8.57 14.68
N GLU A 100 1.83 9.28 15.78
CA GLU A 100 1.18 10.59 15.80
C GLU A 100 1.99 11.65 15.05
N LYS A 101 3.32 11.68 15.21
CA LYS A 101 4.22 12.55 14.44
C LYS A 101 4.10 12.31 12.95
N ASN A 102 4.18 11.04 12.54
CA ASN A 102 4.13 10.67 11.13
C ASN A 102 2.77 11.01 10.51
N LEU A 103 1.68 10.68 11.20
CA LEU A 103 0.33 11.06 10.77
C LEU A 103 0.21 12.58 10.60
N ASN A 104 0.69 13.37 11.57
CA ASN A 104 0.65 14.82 11.46
C ASN A 104 1.43 15.33 10.25
N GLY A 105 2.59 14.74 9.93
CA GLY A 105 3.35 15.08 8.73
C GLY A 105 2.59 14.77 7.44
N VAL A 106 1.85 13.65 7.38
CA VAL A 106 0.96 13.35 6.26
C VAL A 106 -0.16 14.39 6.18
N LEU A 107 -0.82 14.71 7.29
CA LEU A 107 -1.89 15.72 7.33
C LEU A 107 -1.39 17.11 6.88
N GLU A 108 -0.21 17.53 7.31
CA GLU A 108 0.42 18.79 6.87
C GLU A 108 0.73 18.78 5.37
N PHE A 109 1.14 17.64 4.82
CA PHE A 109 1.36 17.51 3.39
C PHE A 109 0.05 17.63 2.61
N LEU A 110 -1.00 16.95 3.04
CA LEU A 110 -2.32 17.03 2.42
C LEU A 110 -2.87 18.47 2.47
N ASP A 111 -2.80 19.10 3.64
CA ASP A 111 -3.28 20.48 3.84
C ASP A 111 -2.54 21.50 2.96
N ARG A 112 -1.23 21.40 2.84
CA ARG A 112 -0.41 22.28 1.99
C ARG A 112 -0.70 22.13 0.50
N ASN A 113 -1.12 20.94 0.06
CA ASN A 113 -1.28 20.64 -1.36
C ASN A 113 -2.77 20.59 -1.79
N LYS A 114 -3.72 20.64 -0.85
CA LYS A 114 -5.15 20.51 -1.16
C LYS A 114 -5.68 21.53 -2.17
N ASP A 115 -5.06 22.69 -2.32
CA ASP A 115 -5.53 23.71 -3.25
C ASP A 115 -5.00 23.53 -4.68
N SER A 116 -3.94 22.75 -4.87
CA SER A 116 -3.28 22.52 -6.16
C SER A 116 -3.42 21.07 -6.68
N VAL A 117 -3.82 20.13 -5.83
CA VAL A 117 -3.97 18.72 -6.17
C VAL A 117 -5.44 18.38 -6.33
N ASP A 118 -5.79 17.62 -7.37
CA ASP A 118 -7.14 17.19 -7.67
C ASP A 118 -7.44 15.80 -7.12
N PHE A 119 -6.44 14.92 -7.04
CA PHE A 119 -6.58 13.55 -6.57
C PHE A 119 -5.45 13.15 -5.64
N PHE A 120 -5.79 12.61 -4.47
CA PHE A 120 -4.83 11.93 -3.60
C PHE A 120 -5.14 10.43 -3.54
N LEU A 121 -4.17 9.61 -3.89
CA LEU A 121 -4.21 8.15 -3.87
C LEU A 121 -3.29 7.67 -2.76
N LEU A 122 -3.86 7.33 -1.60
CA LEU A 122 -3.09 6.89 -0.43
C LEU A 122 -3.17 5.37 -0.28
N GLN A 123 -2.05 4.73 0.01
CA GLN A 123 -1.96 3.31 0.32
C GLN A 123 -1.57 3.13 1.78
N GLU A 124 -1.86 1.98 2.36
CA GLU A 124 -1.64 1.65 3.77
C GLU A 124 -2.26 2.64 4.76
N ALA A 125 -3.42 3.17 4.44
CA ALA A 125 -4.19 3.99 5.37
C ALA A 125 -4.98 3.09 6.34
N ASP A 126 -4.87 3.32 7.65
CA ASP A 126 -5.65 2.58 8.64
C ASP A 126 -7.00 3.25 8.89
N ILE A 127 -8.08 2.42 8.91
CA ILE A 127 -9.36 2.83 9.50
C ILE A 127 -9.25 2.71 11.02
N VAL A 128 -8.89 1.50 11.49
CA VAL A 128 -8.64 1.19 12.89
C VAL A 128 -7.74 -0.02 12.98
N SER A 129 -6.60 0.10 13.66
CA SER A 129 -5.62 -0.98 13.76
C SER A 129 -4.82 -0.88 15.06
N ASP A 130 -4.51 -2.02 15.66
CA ASP A 130 -3.66 -2.06 16.87
C ASP A 130 -2.26 -1.52 16.59
N ARG A 131 -1.73 -1.76 15.38
CA ARG A 131 -0.40 -1.29 14.96
C ARG A 131 -0.27 0.23 14.95
N SER A 132 -1.36 0.93 14.77
CA SER A 132 -1.45 2.40 14.81
C SER A 132 -2.26 2.92 16.00
N TYR A 133 -2.35 2.13 17.09
CA TYR A 133 -3.01 2.52 18.35
C TYR A 133 -4.48 2.89 18.17
N ASN A 134 -5.16 2.29 17.21
CA ASN A 134 -6.54 2.54 16.87
C ASN A 134 -6.83 4.02 16.48
N ILE A 135 -5.79 4.74 16.02
CA ILE A 135 -5.95 6.10 15.49
C ILE A 135 -6.70 6.01 14.17
N ARG A 136 -7.78 6.78 14.05
CA ARG A 136 -8.66 6.81 12.87
C ARG A 136 -8.04 7.68 11.78
N GLN A 137 -7.06 7.12 11.05
CA GLN A 137 -6.27 7.87 10.08
C GLN A 137 -7.12 8.32 8.89
N TYR A 138 -7.96 7.42 8.34
CA TYR A 138 -8.83 7.76 7.22
C TYR A 138 -9.76 8.94 7.56
N GLU A 139 -10.37 8.96 8.75
CA GLU A 139 -11.20 10.09 9.19
C GLU A 139 -10.38 11.38 9.36
N ALA A 140 -9.12 11.27 9.79
CA ALA A 140 -8.22 12.43 9.90
C ALA A 140 -7.88 13.01 8.52
N TYR A 141 -7.63 12.14 7.51
CA TYR A 141 -7.41 12.57 6.13
C TYR A 141 -8.65 13.25 5.54
N GLN A 142 -9.84 12.69 5.73
CA GLN A 142 -11.10 13.33 5.30
C GLN A 142 -11.25 14.74 5.89
N LYS A 143 -10.96 14.92 7.17
CA LYS A 143 -11.02 16.23 7.84
C LYS A 143 -9.98 17.22 7.31
N SER A 144 -8.81 16.75 6.86
CA SER A 144 -7.75 17.57 6.28
C SER A 144 -8.06 18.00 4.83
N LEU A 145 -8.96 17.27 4.14
CA LEU A 145 -9.33 17.49 2.75
C LEU A 145 -10.82 17.90 2.61
N PRO A 146 -11.23 19.03 3.21
CA PRO A 146 -12.61 19.51 3.04
C PRO A 146 -12.85 19.86 1.56
N GLY A 147 -14.00 19.43 1.02
CA GLY A 147 -14.34 19.65 -0.39
C GLY A 147 -13.84 18.53 -1.32
N PHE A 148 -13.30 17.44 -0.80
CA PHE A 148 -12.98 16.24 -1.56
C PHE A 148 -14.01 15.15 -1.31
N ALA A 149 -14.47 14.49 -2.38
CA ALA A 149 -15.12 13.19 -2.26
C ALA A 149 -14.07 12.16 -1.80
N ALA A 150 -14.49 11.24 -0.93
CA ALA A 150 -13.57 10.29 -0.32
C ALA A 150 -14.17 8.88 -0.31
N ASP A 151 -13.38 7.87 -0.61
CA ASP A 151 -13.74 6.46 -0.46
C ASP A 151 -12.58 5.62 0.05
N PHE A 152 -12.90 4.37 0.39
CA PHE A 152 -11.94 3.47 1.01
C PHE A 152 -12.13 2.03 0.51
N ALA A 153 -11.10 1.48 -0.10
CA ALA A 153 -11.04 0.08 -0.50
C ALA A 153 -10.20 -0.73 0.49
N VAL A 154 -10.87 -1.53 1.33
CA VAL A 154 -10.18 -2.41 2.29
C VAL A 154 -9.32 -3.43 1.53
N ASN A 155 -8.04 -3.53 1.87
CA ASN A 155 -7.12 -4.53 1.35
C ASN A 155 -6.38 -5.31 2.44
N TYR A 156 -6.58 -4.94 3.70
CA TYR A 156 -6.08 -5.68 4.85
C TYR A 156 -7.13 -5.68 5.96
N LYS A 157 -7.72 -6.83 6.19
CA LYS A 157 -8.65 -7.05 7.30
C LYS A 157 -8.24 -8.35 8.00
N CYS A 158 -7.78 -8.23 9.23
CA CYS A 158 -7.40 -9.36 10.07
C CYS A 158 -7.73 -9.05 11.52
N ASP A 159 -8.49 -9.93 12.18
CA ASP A 159 -8.90 -9.73 13.57
C ASP A 159 -7.72 -9.81 14.54
N ARG A 160 -6.67 -10.56 14.18
CA ARG A 160 -5.42 -10.61 14.92
C ARG A 160 -4.29 -11.20 14.08
N VAL A 161 -3.33 -10.40 13.74
CA VAL A 161 -2.04 -10.83 13.19
C VAL A 161 -1.17 -11.31 14.35
N PRO A 162 -0.87 -12.63 14.47
CA PRO A 162 -0.31 -13.23 15.69
C PRO A 162 1.20 -13.09 15.81
N VAL A 163 1.86 -12.39 14.90
CA VAL A 163 3.32 -12.26 14.88
C VAL A 163 3.79 -11.13 15.78
N PRO A 164 4.94 -11.29 16.46
CA PRO A 164 5.79 -12.48 16.53
C PRO A 164 5.13 -13.62 17.32
N LEU A 165 5.21 -14.86 16.81
CA LEU A 165 4.49 -16.00 17.35
C LEU A 165 4.89 -16.38 18.78
N LEU A 166 6.14 -16.15 19.18
CA LEU A 166 6.62 -16.45 20.55
C LEU A 166 6.46 -15.27 21.51
N GLU A 167 5.86 -14.18 21.07
CA GLU A 167 5.58 -12.99 21.87
C GLU A 167 4.07 -12.62 21.82
N PRO A 168 3.15 -13.53 22.25
CA PRO A 168 1.70 -13.30 22.09
C PRO A 168 1.19 -12.05 22.82
N TRP A 169 1.89 -11.59 23.85
CA TRP A 169 1.61 -10.33 24.58
C TRP A 169 1.98 -9.09 23.77
N ASN A 170 2.80 -9.22 22.74
CA ASN A 170 3.33 -8.15 21.89
C ASN A 170 3.00 -8.37 20.41
N ALA A 171 1.93 -9.10 20.10
CA ALA A 171 1.51 -9.36 18.73
C ALA A 171 1.15 -8.07 17.98
N TYR A 172 1.30 -8.11 16.65
CA TYR A 172 0.98 -7.00 15.74
C TYR A 172 -0.48 -6.55 15.89
N GLY A 173 -1.40 -7.49 16.13
CA GLY A 173 -2.76 -7.23 16.55
C GLY A 173 -3.76 -7.14 15.41
N ALA A 174 -4.94 -6.56 15.69
CA ALA A 174 -5.98 -6.35 14.72
C ALA A 174 -5.59 -5.29 13.69
N VAL A 175 -5.97 -5.51 12.43
CA VAL A 175 -5.71 -4.57 11.32
C VAL A 175 -6.97 -4.41 10.49
N LEU A 176 -7.34 -3.17 10.21
CA LEU A 176 -8.30 -2.77 9.19
C LEU A 176 -7.71 -1.59 8.42
N SER A 177 -7.19 -1.88 7.25
CA SER A 177 -6.40 -0.96 6.43
C SER A 177 -6.72 -1.11 4.95
N GLY A 178 -6.31 -0.14 4.13
CA GLY A 178 -6.58 -0.20 2.70
C GLY A 178 -6.06 0.99 1.92
N LEU A 179 -6.73 1.19 0.78
CA LEU A 179 -6.50 2.29 -0.15
C LEU A 179 -7.52 3.38 0.16
N ALA A 180 -7.06 4.59 0.47
CA ALA A 180 -7.89 5.76 0.61
C ALA A 180 -7.73 6.64 -0.63
N SER A 181 -8.85 6.97 -1.27
CA SER A 181 -8.86 7.82 -2.45
C SER A 181 -9.65 9.09 -2.18
N PHE A 182 -9.08 10.22 -2.55
CA PHE A 182 -9.70 11.53 -2.38
C PHE A 182 -9.69 12.25 -3.72
N SER A 183 -10.83 12.86 -4.08
CA SER A 183 -10.99 13.59 -5.33
C SER A 183 -11.77 14.88 -5.13
N ARG A 184 -11.34 15.96 -5.81
CA ARG A 184 -12.14 17.21 -5.88
C ARG A 184 -13.46 17.01 -6.61
N TYR A 185 -13.56 15.97 -7.41
CA TYR A 185 -14.72 15.65 -8.22
C TYR A 185 -15.40 14.40 -7.66
N PRO A 186 -16.72 14.37 -7.51
CA PRO A 186 -17.43 13.16 -7.11
C PRO A 186 -17.35 12.14 -8.24
N PRO A 187 -16.89 10.90 -7.99
CA PRO A 187 -16.93 9.85 -8.98
C PRO A 187 -18.38 9.44 -9.28
N ALA A 188 -18.70 9.19 -10.55
CA ALA A 188 -19.97 8.61 -10.94
C ALA A 188 -20.05 7.11 -10.57
N GLU A 189 -18.90 6.46 -10.51
CA GLU A 189 -18.73 5.07 -10.11
C GLU A 189 -17.41 4.90 -9.38
N ALA A 190 -17.43 4.13 -8.29
CA ALA A 190 -16.23 3.71 -7.59
C ALA A 190 -16.35 2.21 -7.26
N THR A 191 -15.32 1.42 -7.60
CA THR A 191 -15.32 -0.02 -7.43
C THR A 191 -13.99 -0.53 -6.87
N ARG A 192 -14.10 -1.49 -5.94
CA ARG A 192 -12.97 -2.27 -5.46
C ARG A 192 -12.83 -3.52 -6.32
N HIS A 193 -11.67 -3.68 -6.92
CA HIS A 193 -11.27 -4.85 -7.69
C HIS A 193 -10.33 -5.72 -6.86
N GLN A 194 -10.75 -6.95 -6.52
CA GLN A 194 -9.87 -7.92 -5.89
C GLN A 194 -8.78 -8.32 -6.87
N LEU A 195 -7.51 -8.11 -6.50
CA LEU A 195 -6.40 -8.63 -7.31
C LEU A 195 -6.33 -10.15 -7.15
N PRO A 196 -6.12 -10.89 -8.24
CA PRO A 196 -6.05 -12.35 -8.21
C PRO A 196 -4.80 -12.85 -7.49
N GLY A 197 -4.87 -14.10 -7.01
CA GLY A 197 -3.78 -14.73 -6.26
C GLY A 197 -3.81 -14.37 -4.78
N HIS A 198 -3.28 -15.28 -3.98
CA HIS A 198 -3.18 -15.14 -2.54
C HIS A 198 -1.97 -15.91 -2.03
N TYR A 199 -1.52 -15.57 -0.83
CA TYR A 199 -0.48 -16.33 -0.14
C TYR A 199 -0.96 -17.76 0.17
N PRO A 200 -0.04 -18.74 0.30
CA PRO A 200 -0.41 -20.09 0.72
C PRO A 200 -0.92 -20.10 2.17
N MET A 201 -1.66 -21.16 2.53
CA MET A 201 -1.99 -21.40 3.93
C MET A 201 -0.74 -21.78 4.72
N PRO A 202 -0.57 -21.33 5.97
CA PRO A 202 -1.51 -20.52 6.78
C PRO A 202 -1.34 -19.01 6.58
N ASP A 203 -0.35 -18.54 5.81
CA ASP A 203 0.04 -17.13 5.72
C ASP A 203 -1.12 -16.24 5.24
N ARG A 204 -1.92 -16.72 4.29
CA ARG A 204 -3.02 -15.94 3.73
C ARG A 204 -4.01 -15.42 4.78
N MET A 205 -4.21 -16.14 5.88
CA MET A 205 -5.12 -15.74 6.96
C MET A 205 -4.67 -14.45 7.67
N PHE A 206 -3.42 -14.07 7.50
CA PHE A 206 -2.78 -12.96 8.21
C PHE A 206 -2.15 -11.93 7.26
N GLN A 207 -2.26 -12.16 5.96
CA GLN A 207 -1.71 -11.30 4.91
C GLN A 207 -2.81 -10.45 4.27
N LEU A 208 -2.38 -9.51 3.42
CA LEU A 208 -3.27 -8.58 2.74
C LEU A 208 -4.00 -9.26 1.57
N ASP A 209 -5.28 -8.91 1.42
CA ASP A 209 -6.10 -9.20 0.24
C ASP A 209 -6.02 -8.03 -0.73
N ARG A 210 -4.92 -7.98 -1.48
CA ARG A 210 -4.56 -6.87 -2.36
C ARG A 210 -5.68 -6.53 -3.33
N CYS A 211 -5.92 -5.24 -3.53
CA CYS A 211 -6.94 -4.75 -4.43
C CYS A 211 -6.48 -3.49 -5.18
N ALA A 212 -7.26 -3.14 -6.20
CA ALA A 212 -7.22 -1.83 -6.83
C ALA A 212 -8.57 -1.14 -6.62
N ALA A 213 -8.57 0.17 -6.41
CA ALA A 213 -9.77 1.00 -6.35
C ALA A 213 -9.88 1.80 -7.65
N LEU A 214 -10.92 1.55 -8.43
CA LEU A 214 -11.19 2.18 -9.71
C LEU A 214 -12.30 3.22 -9.55
N HIS A 215 -12.06 4.42 -10.05
CA HIS A 215 -12.98 5.54 -9.99
C HIS A 215 -13.22 6.09 -11.38
N ARG A 216 -14.49 6.37 -11.72
CA ARG A 216 -14.91 6.97 -12.98
C ARG A 216 -15.41 8.38 -12.75
N PHE A 217 -14.87 9.31 -13.49
CA PHE A 217 -15.24 10.71 -13.46
C PHE A 217 -15.70 11.12 -14.87
N PRO A 218 -16.99 11.47 -15.07
CA PRO A 218 -17.43 12.00 -16.35
C PRO A 218 -16.57 13.20 -16.76
N ALA A 219 -15.93 13.12 -17.92
CA ALA A 219 -15.04 14.15 -18.45
C ALA A 219 -15.65 14.84 -19.67
N PRO A 220 -15.14 16.00 -20.09
CA PRO A 220 -15.56 16.65 -21.33
C PRO A 220 -15.44 15.71 -22.53
N GLY A 221 -16.37 15.83 -23.50
CA GLY A 221 -16.37 15.00 -24.72
C GLY A 221 -17.10 13.66 -24.58
N GLY A 222 -17.76 13.38 -23.43
CA GLY A 222 -18.58 12.19 -23.23
C GLY A 222 -17.77 10.91 -22.97
N LYS A 223 -16.54 11.05 -22.53
CA LYS A 223 -15.65 9.97 -22.04
C LYS A 223 -15.45 10.13 -20.56
N ASP A 224 -14.99 9.08 -19.90
CA ASP A 224 -14.63 9.13 -18.48
C ASP A 224 -13.12 9.31 -18.31
N LEU A 225 -12.72 10.01 -17.25
CA LEU A 225 -11.43 9.83 -16.64
C LEU A 225 -11.53 8.68 -15.65
N VAL A 226 -10.74 7.64 -15.87
CA VAL A 226 -10.64 6.49 -14.99
C VAL A 226 -9.34 6.59 -14.19
N VAL A 227 -9.46 6.74 -12.87
CA VAL A 227 -8.33 6.80 -11.95
C VAL A 227 -8.31 5.53 -11.11
N ILE A 228 -7.18 4.84 -11.10
CA ILE A 228 -7.00 3.57 -10.38
C ILE A 228 -5.92 3.75 -9.31
N ASN A 229 -6.32 3.62 -8.03
CA ASN A 229 -5.40 3.53 -6.90
C ASN A 229 -5.06 2.06 -6.68
N LEU A 230 -3.78 1.71 -6.63
CA LEU A 230 -3.34 0.32 -6.50
C LEU A 230 -2.26 0.12 -5.42
N HIS A 231 -2.20 -1.11 -4.89
CA HIS A 231 -1.11 -1.56 -4.05
C HIS A 231 -0.89 -3.06 -4.29
N ASN A 232 0.16 -3.41 -5.04
CA ASN A 232 0.48 -4.78 -5.41
C ASN A 232 1.10 -5.57 -4.27
N SER A 233 1.20 -6.89 -4.41
CA SER A 233 1.80 -7.75 -3.39
C SER A 233 3.27 -7.42 -3.14
N ALA A 234 3.61 -7.27 -1.85
CA ALA A 234 4.98 -7.27 -1.33
C ALA A 234 5.36 -8.69 -0.86
N TYR A 235 6.63 -8.89 -0.47
CA TYR A 235 7.12 -10.15 0.14
C TYR A 235 6.67 -11.43 -0.60
N ASP A 236 6.65 -11.36 -1.95
CA ASP A 236 6.25 -12.45 -2.85
C ASP A 236 7.49 -13.15 -3.44
N PRO A 237 8.03 -14.18 -2.78
CA PRO A 237 9.25 -14.85 -3.24
C PRO A 237 9.08 -15.44 -4.65
N GLY A 238 9.87 -14.92 -5.60
CA GLY A 238 9.82 -15.31 -6.99
C GLY A 238 8.65 -14.70 -7.78
N ASP A 239 8.07 -13.62 -7.29
CA ASP A 239 7.05 -12.79 -7.94
C ASP A 239 5.82 -13.56 -8.45
N LYS A 240 5.46 -14.68 -7.79
CA LYS A 240 4.39 -15.59 -8.24
C LYS A 240 3.00 -14.95 -8.18
N ILE A 241 2.73 -14.19 -7.12
CA ILE A 241 1.45 -13.50 -6.94
C ILE A 241 1.40 -12.29 -7.87
N LYS A 242 2.48 -11.51 -7.94
CA LYS A 242 2.60 -10.37 -8.85
C LYS A 242 2.44 -10.77 -10.32
N ALA A 243 2.99 -11.91 -10.72
CA ALA A 243 2.85 -12.45 -12.07
C ALA A 243 1.38 -12.71 -12.48
N ILE A 244 0.47 -12.86 -11.52
CA ILE A 244 -0.97 -13.03 -11.74
C ILE A 244 -1.69 -11.68 -11.62
N GLN A 245 -1.28 -10.82 -10.71
CA GLN A 245 -1.91 -9.51 -10.46
C GLN A 245 -1.66 -8.51 -11.59
N LEU A 246 -0.45 -8.49 -12.11
CA LEU A 246 -0.06 -7.55 -13.16
C LEU A 246 -0.90 -7.67 -14.45
N PRO A 247 -1.09 -8.87 -15.05
CA PRO A 247 -1.96 -9.03 -16.19
C PRO A 247 -3.39 -8.55 -15.94
N TYR A 248 -3.94 -8.79 -14.75
CA TYR A 248 -5.27 -8.30 -14.39
C TYR A 248 -5.35 -6.77 -14.43
N LEU A 249 -4.37 -6.07 -13.83
CA LEU A 249 -4.32 -4.59 -13.83
C LEU A 249 -4.15 -4.04 -15.25
N ARG A 250 -3.28 -4.67 -16.05
CA ARG A 250 -3.07 -4.30 -17.44
C ARG A 250 -4.37 -4.44 -18.25
N ASP A 251 -5.01 -5.60 -18.17
CA ASP A 251 -6.21 -5.90 -18.94
C ASP A 251 -7.37 -4.98 -18.52
N LEU A 252 -7.48 -4.66 -17.22
CA LEU A 252 -8.44 -3.67 -16.70
C LEU A 252 -8.20 -2.28 -17.32
N ALA A 253 -6.96 -1.81 -17.33
CA ALA A 253 -6.61 -0.50 -17.88
C ALA A 253 -6.82 -0.45 -19.41
N LEU A 254 -6.40 -1.48 -20.13
CA LEU A 254 -6.57 -1.56 -21.58
C LEU A 254 -8.05 -1.65 -21.98
N ALA A 255 -8.88 -2.37 -21.21
CA ALA A 255 -10.33 -2.44 -21.44
C ALA A 255 -11.00 -1.08 -21.26
N GLU A 256 -10.57 -0.28 -20.30
CA GLU A 256 -11.06 1.09 -20.14
C GLU A 256 -10.61 2.01 -21.27
N PHE A 257 -9.35 1.93 -21.65
CA PHE A 257 -8.82 2.72 -22.76
C PHE A 257 -9.50 2.35 -24.09
N ALA A 258 -9.81 1.08 -24.33
CA ALA A 258 -10.52 0.62 -25.52
C ALA A 258 -11.95 1.20 -25.65
N LYS A 259 -12.58 1.61 -24.53
CA LYS A 259 -13.85 2.36 -24.52
C LYS A 259 -13.65 3.83 -24.91
N GLY A 260 -12.39 4.27 -25.10
CA GLY A 260 -11.99 5.65 -25.35
C GLY A 260 -11.83 6.51 -24.10
N ASN A 261 -11.87 5.90 -22.91
CA ASN A 261 -11.67 6.59 -21.66
C ASN A 261 -10.21 7.05 -21.48
N PHE A 262 -10.02 8.09 -20.70
CA PHE A 262 -8.72 8.50 -20.18
C PHE A 262 -8.37 7.62 -18.99
N VAL A 263 -7.16 7.05 -18.91
CA VAL A 263 -6.83 6.09 -17.87
C VAL A 263 -5.51 6.46 -17.17
N VAL A 264 -5.56 6.51 -15.84
CA VAL A 264 -4.40 6.73 -14.97
C VAL A 264 -4.38 5.68 -13.89
N LEU A 265 -3.28 4.95 -13.75
CA LEU A 265 -3.00 4.08 -12.62
C LEU A 265 -1.91 4.71 -11.76
N GLY A 266 -2.10 4.78 -10.46
CA GLY A 266 -1.08 5.26 -9.52
C GLY A 266 -1.08 4.45 -8.25
N GLY A 267 0.08 4.29 -7.64
CA GLY A 267 0.19 3.57 -6.38
C GLY A 267 1.56 2.93 -6.15
N ASP A 268 1.58 2.07 -5.15
CA ASP A 268 2.70 1.22 -4.82
C ASP A 268 2.63 -0.08 -5.66
N TRP A 269 3.49 -0.17 -6.66
CA TRP A 269 3.58 -1.31 -7.56
C TRP A 269 4.36 -2.48 -6.96
N ASN A 270 5.12 -2.24 -5.88
CA ASN A 270 6.06 -3.19 -5.32
C ASN A 270 7.04 -3.79 -6.36
N GLN A 271 7.24 -3.06 -7.46
CA GLN A 271 8.20 -3.33 -8.53
C GLN A 271 8.66 -2.01 -9.14
N CYS A 272 9.88 -2.01 -9.67
CA CYS A 272 10.41 -0.85 -10.41
C CYS A 272 9.71 -0.72 -11.79
N PRO A 273 9.63 0.50 -12.35
CA PRO A 273 9.21 0.68 -13.73
C PRO A 273 10.12 -0.08 -14.70
N PRO A 274 9.68 -0.35 -15.94
CA PRO A 274 10.53 -0.96 -16.96
C PRO A 274 11.85 -0.17 -17.13
N HIS A 275 12.95 -0.90 -17.33
CA HIS A 275 14.30 -0.37 -17.54
C HIS A 275 14.93 0.41 -16.38
N PHE A 276 14.19 0.73 -15.32
CA PHE A 276 14.76 1.38 -14.14
C PHE A 276 15.54 0.37 -13.30
N ARG A 277 16.77 0.70 -12.94
CA ARG A 277 17.57 -0.17 -12.07
C ARG A 277 17.19 0.06 -10.62
N PHE A 278 16.72 -0.97 -9.94
CA PHE A 278 16.27 -0.88 -8.55
C PHE A 278 17.37 -0.42 -7.56
N ASP A 279 18.65 -0.60 -7.91
CA ASP A 279 19.81 -0.20 -7.12
C ASP A 279 20.36 1.18 -7.53
N THR A 280 19.62 1.99 -8.30
CA THR A 280 20.09 3.28 -8.84
C THR A 280 20.61 4.21 -7.76
N PHE A 281 19.91 4.29 -6.62
CA PHE A 281 20.29 5.21 -5.53
C PHE A 281 21.39 4.64 -4.62
N MET A 282 21.55 3.31 -4.56
CA MET A 282 22.51 2.63 -3.68
C MET A 282 23.24 1.52 -4.43
N PRO A 283 24.08 1.84 -5.42
CA PRO A 283 24.78 0.84 -6.22
C PRO A 283 25.60 -0.13 -5.37
N GLY A 284 25.34 -1.43 -5.52
CA GLY A 284 26.05 -2.49 -4.79
C GLY A 284 25.55 -2.75 -3.35
N ASN A 285 24.63 -1.95 -2.81
CA ASN A 285 24.03 -2.16 -1.49
C ASN A 285 22.64 -2.81 -1.58
N THR A 286 22.62 -4.06 -2.02
CA THR A 286 21.37 -4.80 -2.24
C THR A 286 21.07 -5.84 -1.17
N GLN A 287 21.75 -5.81 -0.02
CA GLN A 287 21.67 -6.86 1.01
C GLN A 287 20.22 -7.15 1.44
N GLY A 288 19.74 -8.35 1.11
CA GLY A 288 18.43 -8.85 1.48
C GLY A 288 17.26 -8.08 0.87
N TYR A 289 17.50 -7.28 -0.18
CA TYR A 289 16.48 -6.58 -0.93
C TYR A 289 16.63 -6.92 -2.42
N LEU A 290 15.66 -7.65 -2.94
CA LEU A 290 15.58 -8.00 -4.36
C LEU A 290 14.22 -7.55 -4.86
N GLN A 291 14.21 -6.55 -5.74
CA GLN A 291 13.01 -6.04 -6.38
C GLN A 291 13.08 -6.30 -7.88
N GLY A 292 12.01 -6.82 -8.44
CA GLY A 292 11.89 -6.98 -9.88
C GLY A 292 11.48 -5.70 -10.57
N ASN A 293 11.73 -5.62 -11.88
CA ASN A 293 11.14 -4.59 -12.73
C ASN A 293 9.86 -5.12 -13.39
N LEU A 294 8.95 -4.23 -13.75
CA LEU A 294 7.91 -4.57 -14.71
C LEU A 294 8.56 -4.98 -16.04
N PRO A 295 7.99 -5.98 -16.76
CA PRO A 295 8.49 -6.33 -18.09
C PRO A 295 8.49 -5.11 -19.02
N PRO A 296 9.48 -4.99 -19.92
CA PRO A 296 9.57 -3.86 -20.87
C PRO A 296 8.34 -3.70 -21.76
N ASP A 297 7.72 -4.82 -22.11
CA ASP A 297 6.53 -4.94 -22.95
C ASP A 297 5.23 -5.11 -22.15
N PHE A 298 5.25 -4.72 -20.86
CA PHE A 298 4.10 -4.89 -19.98
C PHE A 298 2.87 -4.10 -20.44
N PHE A 299 3.09 -2.88 -20.96
CA PHE A 299 2.07 -2.07 -21.65
C PHE A 299 2.51 -1.74 -23.07
N PRO A 300 1.56 -1.36 -23.99
CA PRO A 300 1.91 -0.84 -25.30
C PRO A 300 2.88 0.36 -25.21
N GLU A 301 3.73 0.53 -26.23
CA GLU A 301 4.81 1.54 -26.23
C GLU A 301 4.32 2.99 -26.11
N ASP A 302 3.07 3.26 -26.47
CA ASP A 302 2.45 4.58 -26.40
C ASP A 302 1.92 4.94 -24.98
N TRP A 303 1.92 3.99 -24.03
CA TRP A 303 1.61 4.27 -22.64
C TRP A 303 2.82 4.83 -21.90
N THR A 304 2.61 5.80 -21.01
CA THR A 304 3.70 6.49 -20.32
C THR A 304 3.82 6.05 -18.86
N PHE A 305 4.97 5.49 -18.50
CA PHE A 305 5.38 5.31 -17.10
C PHE A 305 5.91 6.64 -16.56
N ALA A 306 5.19 7.24 -15.63
CA ALA A 306 5.47 8.55 -15.07
C ALA A 306 6.10 8.42 -13.69
N TYR A 307 7.40 8.66 -13.59
CA TYR A 307 8.19 8.65 -12.35
C TYR A 307 9.34 9.66 -12.43
N ASP A 308 9.82 10.09 -11.30
CA ASP A 308 11.02 10.92 -11.20
C ASP A 308 12.23 10.03 -10.90
N PRO A 309 13.16 9.83 -11.84
CA PRO A 309 14.29 8.92 -11.64
C PRO A 309 15.33 9.46 -10.66
N THR A 310 15.17 10.67 -10.14
CA THR A 310 16.14 11.34 -9.26
C THR A 310 15.76 11.26 -7.78
N VAL A 311 14.53 10.87 -7.46
CA VAL A 311 14.02 10.77 -6.09
C VAL A 311 13.59 9.34 -5.78
N PRO A 312 14.19 8.67 -4.77
CA PRO A 312 13.74 7.35 -4.35
C PRO A 312 12.34 7.45 -3.75
N THR A 313 11.50 6.45 -4.01
CA THR A 313 10.14 6.44 -3.45
C THR A 313 9.97 5.46 -2.30
N ASN A 314 10.90 4.53 -2.11
CA ASN A 314 10.85 3.55 -1.02
C ASN A 314 12.22 3.30 -0.43
N ARG A 315 12.26 2.98 0.87
CA ARG A 315 13.45 2.56 1.60
C ARG A 315 13.25 1.22 2.30
N LYS A 316 14.34 0.54 2.59
CA LYS A 316 14.33 -0.62 3.49
C LYS A 316 14.10 -0.17 4.95
N VAL A 317 13.29 -0.94 5.69
CA VAL A 317 12.86 -0.60 7.07
C VAL A 317 13.53 -1.50 8.12
N ARG A 318 14.62 -2.14 7.78
CA ARG A 318 15.40 -2.96 8.72
C ARG A 318 15.95 -2.16 9.90
N ASP A 319 16.39 -0.94 9.63
CA ASP A 319 16.97 -0.01 10.59
C ASP A 319 16.34 1.39 10.40
N PRO A 320 16.40 2.28 11.39
CA PRO A 320 16.09 3.68 11.20
C PRO A 320 16.81 4.29 10.00
N TYR A 321 16.17 5.19 9.30
CA TYR A 321 16.70 5.77 8.07
C TYR A 321 17.99 6.55 8.29
N LEU A 322 19.00 6.22 7.51
CA LEU A 322 20.26 6.96 7.42
C LEU A 322 20.57 7.24 5.97
N LYS A 323 20.46 8.52 5.57
CA LYS A 323 20.74 8.97 4.19
C LYS A 323 22.12 8.51 3.72
N GLY A 324 22.17 7.88 2.55
CA GLY A 324 23.39 7.33 1.96
C GLY A 324 23.87 6.00 2.56
N LYS A 325 23.12 5.41 3.52
CA LYS A 325 23.40 4.07 4.09
C LYS A 325 22.23 3.13 3.95
N THR A 326 21.01 3.59 4.25
CA THR A 326 19.80 2.80 4.08
C THR A 326 19.57 2.57 2.59
N PHE A 327 19.23 1.33 2.21
CA PHE A 327 18.90 1.01 0.82
C PHE A 327 17.62 1.76 0.41
N GLU A 328 17.68 2.38 -0.76
CA GLU A 328 16.60 3.16 -1.38
C GLU A 328 16.32 2.66 -2.79
N THR A 329 15.05 2.68 -3.21
CA THR A 329 14.62 2.28 -4.54
C THR A 329 13.38 3.09 -4.99
N LEU A 330 12.85 2.78 -6.18
CA LEU A 330 11.67 3.43 -6.74
C LEU A 330 10.65 2.37 -7.15
N ILE A 331 9.50 2.34 -6.46
CA ILE A 331 8.41 1.39 -6.68
C ILE A 331 7.02 2.04 -6.70
N ASP A 332 6.96 3.35 -6.45
CA ASP A 332 5.75 4.16 -6.54
C ASP A 332 5.83 5.03 -7.79
N PHE A 333 4.85 4.90 -8.65
CA PHE A 333 4.78 5.67 -9.90
C PHE A 333 3.38 5.63 -10.51
N PHE A 334 3.19 6.41 -11.57
CA PHE A 334 1.96 6.40 -12.35
C PHE A 334 2.19 5.76 -13.72
N LEU A 335 1.09 5.24 -14.27
CA LEU A 335 0.97 4.82 -15.66
C LEU A 335 -0.18 5.60 -16.29
N VAL A 336 0.07 6.18 -17.45
CA VAL A 336 -0.84 7.14 -18.11
C VAL A 336 -1.13 6.69 -19.54
N SER A 337 -2.42 6.67 -19.91
CA SER A 337 -2.86 6.26 -21.26
C SER A 337 -2.47 7.28 -22.35
N PRO A 338 -2.38 6.84 -23.63
CA PRO A 338 -1.89 7.68 -24.74
C PRO A 338 -2.73 8.93 -25.04
N ASN A 339 -4.02 8.92 -24.69
CA ASN A 339 -4.93 10.08 -24.85
C ASN A 339 -4.82 11.11 -23.70
N LEU A 340 -3.81 10.94 -22.84
CA LEU A 340 -3.42 11.91 -21.81
C LEU A 340 -2.01 12.42 -22.11
N LYS A 341 -1.78 13.71 -21.93
CA LYS A 341 -0.44 14.28 -21.99
C LYS A 341 0.13 14.44 -20.60
N LEU A 342 1.21 13.73 -20.29
CA LEU A 342 2.00 13.98 -19.10
C LEU A 342 2.74 15.30 -19.27
N THR A 343 2.50 16.28 -18.38
CA THR A 343 3.13 17.62 -18.44
C THR A 343 4.18 17.82 -17.36
N ALA A 344 4.06 17.13 -16.22
CA ALA A 344 5.05 17.14 -15.15
C ALA A 344 5.01 15.83 -14.36
N VAL A 345 6.16 15.43 -13.82
CA VAL A 345 6.30 14.39 -12.79
C VAL A 345 7.37 14.80 -11.78
N HIS A 346 7.07 14.64 -10.51
CA HIS A 346 7.97 14.99 -9.41
C HIS A 346 7.88 13.92 -8.31
N GLY A 347 9.03 13.35 -7.93
CA GLY A 347 9.21 12.71 -6.64
C GLY A 347 9.37 13.79 -5.58
N ILE A 348 8.71 13.65 -4.43
CA ILE A 348 8.77 14.66 -3.37
C ILE A 348 9.63 14.12 -2.22
N ASP A 349 10.92 14.52 -2.22
CA ASP A 349 11.86 14.08 -1.19
C ASP A 349 11.53 14.71 0.17
N GLN A 350 10.96 13.93 1.06
CA GLN A 350 10.70 14.28 2.46
C GLN A 350 11.73 13.65 3.42
N GLY A 351 12.79 13.01 2.89
CA GLY A 351 13.78 12.28 3.69
C GLY A 351 13.14 11.12 4.46
N PHE A 352 12.09 10.51 3.93
CA PHE A 352 11.33 9.42 4.56
C PHE A 352 10.83 9.74 5.98
N GLN A 353 10.62 11.02 6.30
CA GLN A 353 10.32 11.45 7.68
C GLN A 353 9.03 10.84 8.22
N PHE A 354 8.03 10.60 7.37
CA PHE A 354 6.68 10.25 7.81
C PHE A 354 6.20 8.88 7.33
N SER A 355 6.89 8.29 6.37
CA SER A 355 6.65 6.95 5.82
C SER A 355 7.96 6.39 5.28
N ASP A 356 8.05 5.09 5.09
CA ASP A 356 9.10 4.40 4.33
C ASP A 356 8.93 4.57 2.81
N HIS A 357 7.87 5.28 2.40
CA HIS A 357 7.68 5.74 1.04
C HIS A 357 7.63 7.27 0.96
N GLN A 358 7.87 7.79 -0.26
CA GLN A 358 7.80 9.21 -0.56
C GLN A 358 6.74 9.48 -1.64
N PRO A 359 6.04 10.64 -1.59
CA PRO A 359 5.00 10.97 -2.54
C PRO A 359 5.53 11.14 -3.96
N VAL A 360 4.73 10.72 -4.93
CA VAL A 360 4.92 11.03 -6.35
C VAL A 360 3.76 11.89 -6.82
N MET A 361 4.06 12.99 -7.49
CA MET A 361 3.08 13.92 -8.04
C MET A 361 3.22 13.97 -9.56
N ILE A 362 2.09 13.91 -10.27
CA ILE A 362 2.04 14.13 -11.71
C ILE A 362 1.05 15.22 -12.06
N THR A 363 1.30 15.89 -13.18
CA THR A 363 0.31 16.75 -13.84
C THR A 363 0.06 16.24 -15.25
N ILE A 364 -1.22 16.05 -15.57
CA ILE A 364 -1.68 15.52 -16.85
C ILE A 364 -2.64 16.50 -17.52
N THR A 365 -2.74 16.39 -18.85
CA THR A 365 -3.74 17.12 -19.65
C THR A 365 -4.56 16.12 -20.45
N LEU A 366 -5.90 16.23 -20.40
CA LEU A 366 -6.82 15.48 -21.27
C LEU A 366 -6.68 16.03 -22.69
N LEU A 367 -6.50 15.12 -23.69
CA LEU A 367 -6.31 15.47 -25.14
C LEU A 367 -7.61 15.36 -25.92
#